data_8889bcbc198203978a60c5db7c92fd6a
#
_entry.id   8889bcbc198203978a60c5db7c92fd6a
#
_cell.length_a   1.000
_cell.length_b   1.000
_cell.length_c   1.000
_cell.angle_alpha   90.00
_cell.angle_beta   90.00
_cell.angle_gamma   90.00
#
_symmetry.space_group_name_H-M   'P 1'
#
loop_
_entity.id
_entity.type
_entity.pdbx_description
1 polymer ?
#
loop_
_entity_poly.entity_id
_entity_poly.type
_entity_poly.pdbx_seq_one_letter_code
_entity_poly.pdbx_strand_id
1 'polypeptide(L)'
;MCGKLPIISTTDNESLYDYMHSFTKSYFGIHERLFVCGITPLKILAIETTERQGSIALYESDSLLHHHTLPANDRSAATLAPEIKAVCARHHWTLSDIDRIAVTTGPGSFTGLRVGIVTAKTLGYALGKDVVGINTLDAIALQANHVGELEVVMDAQRNEVFSRRYLLESEGIPKPLNAITIIDDQLWATQLPDEVKVTGPVLRKLKDRLDARIETEPESNWAPRADSVARLAAVSNPIDSPFSLMPEYFRKSAAEEKHQHAQKDA
;
A
#
# COMPACT_ATOMS: atom_id res chain seq x y z
N MET A 1 35.63 -31.56 -7.68
CA MET A 1 35.16 -31.82 -9.05
C MET A 1 34.20 -30.67 -9.40
N CYS A 2 34.65 -29.78 -10.27
CA CYS A 2 33.89 -28.61 -10.70
C CYS A 2 32.88 -29.03 -11.78
N GLY A 3 31.59 -29.06 -11.46
CA GLY A 3 30.51 -29.30 -12.42
C GLY A 3 30.31 -28.04 -13.26
N LYS A 4 30.35 -28.18 -14.59
CA LYS A 4 30.06 -27.12 -15.54
C LYS A 4 28.59 -26.67 -15.42
N LEU A 5 28.39 -25.38 -15.24
CA LEU A 5 27.07 -24.75 -15.30
C LEU A 5 26.57 -24.72 -16.75
N PRO A 6 25.30 -24.97 -17.04
CA PRO A 6 24.72 -24.84 -18.37
C PRO A 6 24.65 -23.38 -18.79
N ILE A 7 25.00 -23.11 -20.04
CA ILE A 7 24.84 -21.81 -20.68
C ILE A 7 23.36 -21.64 -21.01
N ILE A 8 22.66 -20.73 -20.32
CA ILE A 8 21.26 -20.38 -20.58
C ILE A 8 21.25 -19.20 -21.55
N SER A 9 20.52 -19.37 -22.68
CA SER A 9 20.35 -18.30 -23.65
C SER A 9 19.37 -17.24 -23.13
N THR A 10 19.70 -15.97 -23.36
CA THR A 10 19.10 -14.76 -22.78
C THR A 10 17.75 -14.34 -23.37
N THR A 11 16.84 -15.24 -23.69
CA THR A 11 15.58 -14.88 -24.38
C THR A 11 14.28 -15.10 -23.58
N ASP A 12 14.32 -15.71 -22.37
CA ASP A 12 13.11 -15.95 -21.61
C ASP A 12 13.25 -15.44 -20.15
N ASN A 13 12.81 -14.20 -19.92
CA ASN A 13 12.82 -13.56 -18.59
C ASN A 13 11.90 -14.25 -17.57
N GLU A 14 10.83 -14.91 -18.00
CA GLU A 14 9.90 -15.63 -17.09
C GLU A 14 10.53 -16.91 -16.52
N SER A 15 11.28 -17.65 -17.31
CA SER A 15 11.96 -18.88 -16.88
C SER A 15 13.05 -18.65 -15.83
N LEU A 16 13.71 -17.50 -15.89
CA LEU A 16 14.78 -17.11 -14.94
C LEU A 16 14.20 -16.74 -13.56
N TYR A 17 13.05 -16.10 -13.55
CA TYR A 17 12.35 -15.69 -12.33
C TYR A 17 11.82 -16.89 -11.55
N ASP A 18 11.17 -17.85 -12.22
CA ASP A 18 10.65 -19.08 -11.62
C ASP A 18 11.76 -20.02 -11.13
N TYR A 19 12.88 -20.08 -11.86
CA TYR A 19 14.05 -20.86 -11.46
C TYR A 19 14.72 -20.26 -10.22
N MET A 20 14.86 -18.95 -10.15
CA MET A 20 15.42 -18.26 -8.99
C MET A 20 14.52 -18.37 -7.76
N HIS A 21 13.19 -18.28 -7.93
CA HIS A 21 12.23 -18.43 -6.82
C HIS A 21 12.19 -19.85 -6.24
N SER A 22 12.39 -20.87 -7.06
CA SER A 22 12.48 -22.28 -6.63
C SER A 22 13.79 -22.58 -5.90
N PHE A 23 14.90 -21.93 -6.28
CA PHE A 23 16.21 -22.17 -5.69
C PHE A 23 16.41 -21.50 -4.32
N THR A 24 15.72 -20.37 -4.07
CA THR A 24 15.83 -19.62 -2.79
C THR A 24 15.08 -20.30 -1.63
N LYS A 25 14.11 -21.18 -1.92
CA LYS A 25 13.35 -21.91 -0.87
C LYS A 25 14.16 -23.03 -0.17
N SER A 26 15.33 -23.43 -0.67
CA SER A 26 15.98 -24.66 -0.20
C SER A 26 17.19 -24.52 0.72
N TYR A 27 17.94 -23.41 0.70
CA TYR A 27 19.19 -23.34 1.50
C TYR A 27 19.63 -21.92 1.89
N PHE A 28 19.71 -21.63 3.19
CA PHE A 28 20.52 -20.61 3.90
C PHE A 28 20.25 -19.09 3.73
N GLY A 29 20.31 -18.40 4.86
CA GLY A 29 20.42 -16.97 5.17
C GLY A 29 20.53 -15.98 3.99
N ILE A 30 19.52 -15.17 3.81
CA ILE A 30 19.26 -14.32 2.63
C ILE A 30 20.30 -13.19 2.45
N HIS A 31 21.00 -12.78 3.50
CA HIS A 31 21.85 -11.58 3.46
C HIS A 31 23.19 -11.71 2.72
N GLU A 32 23.76 -12.90 2.59
CA GLU A 32 25.09 -13.05 1.95
C GLU A 32 25.04 -13.38 0.45
N ARG A 33 23.90 -13.81 -0.11
CA ARG A 33 23.82 -14.32 -1.50
C ARG A 33 23.53 -13.29 -2.58
N LEU A 34 22.97 -12.15 -2.25
CA LEU A 34 22.65 -11.10 -3.26
C LEU A 34 23.92 -10.42 -3.81
N PHE A 35 24.99 -10.42 -3.05
CA PHE A 35 26.27 -9.83 -3.49
C PHE A 35 26.99 -10.60 -4.62
N VAL A 36 26.64 -11.86 -4.85
CA VAL A 36 27.32 -12.71 -5.84
C VAL A 36 26.78 -12.50 -7.26
N CYS A 37 25.59 -11.93 -7.43
CA CYS A 37 24.92 -11.80 -8.74
C CYS A 37 24.93 -10.36 -9.31
N GLY A 38 25.53 -9.38 -8.64
CA GLY A 38 25.57 -7.98 -9.09
C GLY A 38 24.21 -7.27 -9.09
N ILE A 39 23.18 -7.85 -8.47
CA ILE A 39 21.88 -7.23 -8.29
C ILE A 39 21.94 -6.38 -7.03
N THR A 40 21.93 -5.07 -7.17
CA THR A 40 21.80 -4.15 -6.04
C THR A 40 20.41 -4.33 -5.41
N PRO A 41 20.31 -4.46 -4.07
CA PRO A 41 19.03 -4.58 -3.39
C PRO A 41 18.16 -3.34 -3.65
N LEU A 42 16.91 -3.55 -4.04
CA LEU A 42 15.95 -2.46 -4.27
C LEU A 42 15.57 -1.82 -2.93
N LYS A 43 15.90 -0.54 -2.77
CA LYS A 43 15.61 0.26 -1.58
C LYS A 43 14.35 1.09 -1.76
N ILE A 44 13.30 0.80 -0.99
CA ILE A 44 12.01 1.45 -1.10
C ILE A 44 11.73 2.27 0.15
N LEU A 45 11.37 3.54 -0.06
CA LEU A 45 10.72 4.38 0.94
C LEU A 45 9.22 4.35 0.68
N ALA A 46 8.44 3.87 1.63
CA ALA A 46 6.97 3.89 1.55
C ALA A 46 6.37 4.91 2.52
N ILE A 47 5.32 5.59 2.05
CA ILE A 47 4.61 6.65 2.77
C ILE A 47 3.12 6.31 2.79
N GLU A 48 2.54 6.27 3.99
CA GLU A 48 1.10 6.12 4.20
C GLU A 48 0.60 7.30 5.03
N THR A 49 -0.39 8.04 4.53
CA THR A 49 -0.93 9.24 5.20
C THR A 49 -2.45 9.37 5.05
N THR A 50 -3.13 8.32 4.59
CA THR A 50 -4.57 8.34 4.30
C THR A 50 -5.45 8.25 5.54
N GLU A 51 -4.89 7.72 6.64
CA GLU A 51 -5.57 7.59 7.93
C GLU A 51 -5.09 8.64 8.96
N ARG A 52 -5.78 8.67 10.11
CA ARG A 52 -5.48 9.63 11.20
C ARG A 52 -4.05 9.50 11.72
N GLN A 53 -3.51 8.32 11.71
CA GLN A 53 -2.13 8.04 12.08
C GLN A 53 -1.42 7.43 10.88
N GLY A 54 -0.58 8.23 10.24
CA GLY A 54 0.21 7.79 9.11
C GLY A 54 1.44 6.98 9.51
N SER A 55 2.15 6.46 8.53
CA SER A 55 3.38 5.71 8.75
C SER A 55 4.37 5.86 7.59
N ILE A 56 5.64 5.53 7.89
CA ILE A 56 6.74 5.44 6.94
C ILE A 56 7.34 4.05 7.06
N ALA A 57 7.76 3.43 5.95
CA ALA A 57 8.52 2.21 5.98
C ALA A 57 9.75 2.29 5.08
N LEU A 58 10.83 1.65 5.52
CA LEU A 58 11.99 1.33 4.70
C LEU A 58 11.96 -0.18 4.41
N TYR A 59 12.13 -0.51 3.14
CA TYR A 59 12.09 -1.86 2.64
C TYR A 59 13.30 -2.09 1.73
N GLU A 60 14.01 -3.19 1.93
CA GLU A 60 15.20 -3.52 1.14
C GLU A 60 15.05 -4.92 0.59
N SER A 61 15.09 -5.05 -0.74
CA SER A 61 14.78 -6.30 -1.45
C SER A 61 13.39 -6.82 -1.06
N ASP A 62 13.30 -7.95 -0.36
CA ASP A 62 12.04 -8.57 0.06
C ASP A 62 11.81 -8.47 1.59
N SER A 63 12.53 -7.56 2.26
CA SER A 63 12.52 -7.46 3.71
C SER A 63 12.13 -6.08 4.20
N LEU A 64 11.24 -6.04 5.21
CA LEU A 64 10.96 -4.84 5.97
C LEU A 64 12.18 -4.50 6.84
N LEU A 65 12.83 -3.38 6.56
CA LEU A 65 13.95 -2.88 7.35
C LEU A 65 13.46 -2.08 8.56
N HIS A 66 12.43 -1.25 8.37
CA HIS A 66 11.85 -0.42 9.42
C HIS A 66 10.42 -0.01 9.12
N HIS A 67 9.58 0.02 10.15
CA HIS A 67 8.26 0.64 10.11
C HIS A 67 8.17 1.70 11.21
N HIS A 68 7.84 2.92 10.85
CA HIS A 68 7.72 4.06 11.73
C HIS A 68 6.32 4.65 11.68
N THR A 69 5.64 4.67 12.81
CA THR A 69 4.34 5.29 12.95
C THR A 69 4.50 6.77 13.24
N LEU A 70 3.85 7.62 12.46
CA LEU A 70 3.92 9.08 12.62
C LEU A 70 3.10 9.51 13.85
N PRO A 71 3.47 10.63 14.52
CA PRO A 71 2.67 11.18 15.59
C PRO A 71 1.24 11.50 15.14
N ALA A 72 0.24 11.10 15.92
CA ALA A 72 -1.18 11.16 15.53
C ALA A 72 -1.71 12.59 15.25
N ASN A 73 -1.06 13.62 15.77
CA ASN A 73 -1.53 15.01 15.69
C ASN A 73 -0.74 15.87 14.68
N ASP A 74 0.20 15.28 13.97
CA ASP A 74 1.16 16.05 13.17
C ASP A 74 1.30 15.50 11.74
N ARG A 75 0.26 15.70 10.94
CA ARG A 75 0.17 15.26 9.53
C ARG A 75 0.52 16.37 8.55
N SER A 76 1.42 17.27 8.91
CA SER A 76 1.84 18.31 7.98
C SER A 76 2.99 17.82 7.10
N ALA A 77 3.09 18.36 5.89
CA ALA A 77 4.28 18.17 5.06
C ALA A 77 5.54 18.63 5.80
N ALA A 78 5.40 19.57 6.76
CA ALA A 78 6.47 20.08 7.58
C ALA A 78 7.07 19.04 8.53
N THR A 79 6.28 18.05 8.99
CA THR A 79 6.76 16.98 9.88
C THR A 79 7.16 15.73 9.11
N LEU A 80 6.49 15.42 8.02
CA LEU A 80 6.76 14.21 7.23
C LEU A 80 8.20 14.18 6.68
N ALA A 81 8.69 15.28 6.12
CA ALA A 81 10.03 15.32 5.53
C ALA A 81 11.15 15.15 6.57
N PRO A 82 11.14 15.81 7.75
CA PRO A 82 12.07 15.53 8.84
C PRO A 82 12.02 14.08 9.33
N GLU A 83 10.83 13.48 9.46
CA GLU A 83 10.67 12.10 9.91
C GLU A 83 11.26 11.12 8.88
N ILE A 84 11.03 11.31 7.59
CA ILE A 84 11.65 10.52 6.52
C ILE A 84 13.19 10.58 6.66
N LYS A 85 13.75 11.78 6.79
CA LYS A 85 15.19 11.95 6.94
C LYS A 85 15.73 11.25 8.19
N ALA A 86 15.03 11.36 9.32
CA ALA A 86 15.42 10.74 10.58
C ALA A 86 15.36 9.21 10.49
N VAL A 87 14.31 8.65 9.87
CA VAL A 87 14.16 7.21 9.67
C VAL A 87 15.26 6.66 8.76
N CYS A 88 15.55 7.31 7.64
CA CYS A 88 16.66 6.92 6.75
C CYS A 88 18.00 6.94 7.50
N ALA A 89 18.31 8.02 8.23
CA ALA A 89 19.57 8.16 8.95
C ALA A 89 19.80 7.08 10.01
N ARG A 90 18.74 6.63 10.71
CA ARG A 90 18.82 5.51 11.68
C ARG A 90 19.29 4.20 11.05
N HIS A 91 19.04 4.02 9.77
CA HIS A 91 19.43 2.83 9.00
C HIS A 91 20.63 3.08 8.08
N HIS A 92 21.37 4.16 8.32
CA HIS A 92 22.53 4.56 7.52
C HIS A 92 22.22 4.81 6.04
N TRP A 93 20.95 5.12 5.72
CA TRP A 93 20.55 5.54 4.39
C TRP A 93 20.60 7.07 4.28
N THR A 94 21.09 7.55 3.17
CA THR A 94 20.81 8.90 2.67
C THR A 94 19.56 8.86 1.79
N LEU A 95 18.96 10.01 1.51
CA LEU A 95 17.84 10.06 0.57
C LEU A 95 18.25 9.63 -0.86
N SER A 96 19.52 9.75 -1.20
CA SER A 96 20.06 9.30 -2.50
C SER A 96 20.13 7.79 -2.64
N ASP A 97 20.17 7.05 -1.53
CA ASP A 97 20.21 5.59 -1.53
C ASP A 97 18.86 4.96 -1.84
N ILE A 98 17.76 5.74 -1.75
CA ILE A 98 16.43 5.28 -2.12
C ILE A 98 16.37 5.08 -3.63
N ASP A 99 15.87 3.93 -4.08
CA ASP A 99 15.66 3.62 -5.48
C ASP A 99 14.22 3.90 -5.91
N ARG A 100 13.26 3.68 -5.00
CA ARG A 100 11.84 3.79 -5.28
C ARG A 100 11.09 4.44 -4.11
N ILE A 101 10.12 5.30 -4.43
CA ILE A 101 9.24 5.95 -3.48
C ILE A 101 7.83 5.45 -3.71
N ALA A 102 7.22 4.86 -2.70
CA ALA A 102 5.86 4.36 -2.73
C ALA A 102 4.94 5.21 -1.88
N VAL A 103 3.70 5.44 -2.32
CA VAL A 103 2.72 6.20 -1.56
C VAL A 103 1.31 5.71 -1.85
N THR A 104 0.43 5.79 -0.86
CA THR A 104 -1.00 5.53 -1.03
C THR A 104 -1.66 6.62 -1.89
N THR A 105 -2.45 6.20 -2.89
CA THR A 105 -3.19 7.11 -3.81
C THR A 105 -4.66 7.29 -3.44
N GLY A 106 -5.18 6.50 -2.51
CA GLY A 106 -6.57 6.54 -2.09
C GLY A 106 -7.28 5.18 -2.17
N PRO A 107 -8.50 5.10 -1.64
CA PRO A 107 -9.24 6.15 -0.93
C PRO A 107 -8.66 6.51 0.44
N GLY A 108 -9.12 7.63 1.02
CA GLY A 108 -8.74 8.05 2.37
C GLY A 108 -8.88 9.56 2.61
N SER A 109 -8.24 10.04 3.66
CA SER A 109 -8.23 11.46 4.04
C SER A 109 -7.73 12.35 2.91
N PHE A 110 -8.55 13.29 2.46
CA PHE A 110 -8.22 14.23 1.40
C PHE A 110 -6.93 15.04 1.66
N THR A 111 -6.77 15.52 2.89
CA THR A 111 -5.57 16.25 3.31
C THR A 111 -4.36 15.32 3.36
N GLY A 112 -4.53 14.14 3.96
CA GLY A 112 -3.46 13.15 4.06
C GLY A 112 -2.95 12.69 2.71
N LEU A 113 -3.85 12.34 1.79
CA LEU A 113 -3.51 11.98 0.41
C LEU A 113 -2.65 13.03 -0.28
N ARG A 114 -3.06 14.31 -0.18
CA ARG A 114 -2.29 15.40 -0.79
C ARG A 114 -0.90 15.55 -0.19
N VAL A 115 -0.78 15.45 1.12
CA VAL A 115 0.51 15.53 1.81
C VAL A 115 1.43 14.40 1.36
N GLY A 116 0.98 13.16 1.39
CA GLY A 116 1.76 12.00 0.97
C GLY A 116 2.18 12.08 -0.51
N ILE A 117 1.22 12.32 -1.39
CA ILE A 117 1.44 12.38 -2.84
C ILE A 117 2.39 13.53 -3.21
N VAL A 118 2.19 14.74 -2.67
CA VAL A 118 3.09 15.88 -2.94
C VAL A 118 4.50 15.56 -2.44
N THR A 119 4.64 14.96 -1.26
CA THR A 119 5.94 14.55 -0.73
C THR A 119 6.61 13.53 -1.64
N ALA A 120 5.90 12.48 -2.06
CA ALA A 120 6.43 11.45 -2.95
C ALA A 120 6.84 12.02 -4.32
N LYS A 121 6.01 12.88 -4.92
CA LYS A 121 6.33 13.60 -6.18
C LYS A 121 7.58 14.44 -6.05
N THR A 122 7.66 15.24 -4.99
CA THR A 122 8.79 16.14 -4.75
C THR A 122 10.09 15.36 -4.58
N LEU A 123 10.07 14.30 -3.76
CA LEU A 123 11.24 13.45 -3.57
C LEU A 123 11.61 12.71 -4.87
N GLY A 124 10.65 12.11 -5.56
CA GLY A 124 10.89 11.41 -6.83
C GLY A 124 11.51 12.32 -7.87
N TYR A 125 10.99 13.53 -8.03
CA TYR A 125 11.54 14.54 -8.95
C TYR A 125 12.94 15.02 -8.53
N ALA A 126 13.09 15.42 -7.26
CA ALA A 126 14.35 16.00 -6.77
C ALA A 126 15.51 14.99 -6.76
N LEU A 127 15.21 13.72 -6.55
CA LEU A 127 16.21 12.66 -6.46
C LEU A 127 16.35 11.86 -7.76
N GLY A 128 15.50 12.09 -8.77
CA GLY A 128 15.46 11.29 -10.00
C GLY A 128 15.11 9.83 -9.76
N LYS A 129 14.16 9.55 -8.85
CA LYS A 129 13.80 8.19 -8.42
C LYS A 129 12.42 7.78 -8.88
N ASP A 130 12.24 6.47 -9.04
CA ASP A 130 10.95 5.86 -9.36
C ASP A 130 9.89 6.22 -8.32
N VAL A 131 8.66 6.44 -8.77
CA VAL A 131 7.51 6.63 -7.89
C VAL A 131 6.43 5.61 -8.22
N VAL A 132 5.81 5.04 -7.17
CA VAL A 132 4.73 4.06 -7.29
C VAL A 132 3.54 4.52 -6.44
N GLY A 133 2.37 4.60 -7.07
CA GLY A 133 1.10 4.80 -6.38
C GLY A 133 0.46 3.47 -6.01
N ILE A 134 0.02 3.32 -4.77
CA ILE A 134 -0.64 2.11 -4.26
C ILE A 134 -2.04 2.46 -3.77
N ASN A 135 -3.03 1.67 -4.19
CA ASN A 135 -4.38 1.81 -3.67
C ASN A 135 -4.43 1.47 -2.18
N THR A 136 -5.14 2.29 -1.39
CA THR A 136 -5.19 2.13 0.07
C THR A 136 -5.87 0.83 0.50
N LEU A 137 -6.93 0.41 -0.21
CA LEU A 137 -7.63 -0.83 0.11
C LEU A 137 -6.76 -2.06 -0.20
N ASP A 138 -5.94 -2.01 -1.26
CA ASP A 138 -4.98 -3.08 -1.58
C ASP A 138 -3.93 -3.22 -0.47
N ALA A 139 -3.44 -2.08 0.07
CA ALA A 139 -2.49 -2.08 1.19
C ALA A 139 -3.10 -2.68 2.47
N ILE A 140 -4.38 -2.42 2.76
CA ILE A 140 -5.11 -3.03 3.88
C ILE A 140 -5.32 -4.53 3.63
N ALA A 141 -5.75 -4.91 2.43
CA ALA A 141 -5.99 -6.30 2.10
C ALA A 141 -4.75 -7.18 2.29
N LEU A 142 -3.57 -6.65 1.94
CA LEU A 142 -2.30 -7.37 2.09
C LEU A 142 -1.92 -7.66 3.56
N GLN A 143 -2.51 -6.97 4.52
CA GLN A 143 -2.23 -7.16 5.96
C GLN A 143 -3.03 -8.31 6.58
N ALA A 144 -4.07 -8.77 5.91
CA ALA A 144 -4.94 -9.81 6.45
C ALA A 144 -4.20 -11.15 6.59
N ASN A 145 -4.47 -11.82 7.71
CA ASN A 145 -3.95 -13.17 7.99
C ASN A 145 -5.03 -14.23 7.69
N HIS A 146 -5.65 -14.13 6.52
CA HIS A 146 -6.79 -14.96 6.12
C HIS A 146 -6.54 -15.51 4.71
N VAL A 147 -7.11 -16.65 4.42
CA VAL A 147 -7.20 -17.24 3.06
C VAL A 147 -8.68 -17.35 2.70
N GLY A 148 -9.04 -16.86 1.54
CA GLY A 148 -10.44 -16.78 1.08
C GLY A 148 -10.88 -15.36 0.76
N GLU A 149 -12.19 -15.13 0.79
CA GLU A 149 -12.73 -13.80 0.49
C GLU A 149 -12.58 -12.84 1.67
N LEU A 150 -12.13 -11.64 1.37
CA LEU A 150 -11.97 -10.54 2.31
C LEU A 150 -12.66 -9.30 1.78
N GLU A 151 -13.50 -8.68 2.59
CA GLU A 151 -14.07 -7.37 2.32
C GLU A 151 -13.25 -6.29 3.03
N VAL A 152 -12.71 -5.33 2.29
CA VAL A 152 -11.99 -4.19 2.84
C VAL A 152 -12.87 -2.96 2.80
N VAL A 153 -13.01 -2.28 3.95
CA VAL A 153 -13.95 -1.17 4.09
C VAL A 153 -13.33 0.04 4.78
N MET A 154 -13.54 1.24 4.19
CA MET A 154 -13.08 2.53 4.72
C MET A 154 -14.21 3.55 4.80
N ASP A 155 -14.07 4.54 5.67
CA ASP A 155 -15.05 5.63 5.83
C ASP A 155 -15.07 6.53 4.58
N ALA A 156 -16.20 6.58 3.88
CA ALA A 156 -16.44 7.48 2.76
C ALA A 156 -17.16 8.78 3.17
N GLN A 157 -17.33 9.01 4.49
CA GLN A 157 -18.14 10.08 5.09
C GLN A 157 -19.64 9.92 4.81
N ARG A 158 -20.49 10.72 5.49
CA ARG A 158 -21.96 10.79 5.28
C ARG A 158 -22.68 9.45 5.44
N ASN A 159 -22.25 8.61 6.37
CA ASN A 159 -22.77 7.26 6.59
C ASN A 159 -22.58 6.34 5.39
N GLU A 160 -21.55 6.56 4.59
CA GLU A 160 -21.17 5.71 3.48
C GLU A 160 -19.76 5.13 3.70
N VAL A 161 -19.50 4.04 3.03
CA VAL A 161 -18.20 3.34 3.06
C VAL A 161 -17.67 3.15 1.65
N PHE A 162 -16.35 3.27 1.49
CA PHE A 162 -15.63 2.66 0.39
C PHE A 162 -15.50 1.17 0.68
N SER A 163 -15.85 0.34 -0.26
CA SER A 163 -15.83 -1.11 -0.12
C SER A 163 -15.25 -1.77 -1.36
N ARG A 164 -14.43 -2.77 -1.15
CA ARG A 164 -13.87 -3.63 -2.19
C ARG A 164 -13.61 -5.02 -1.66
N ARG A 165 -13.98 -6.02 -2.47
CA ARG A 165 -13.75 -7.43 -2.16
C ARG A 165 -12.49 -7.95 -2.82
N TYR A 166 -11.80 -8.83 -2.11
CA TYR A 166 -10.57 -9.48 -2.54
C TYR A 166 -10.64 -10.98 -2.34
N LEU A 167 -9.91 -11.71 -3.18
CA LEU A 167 -9.52 -13.08 -2.93
C LEU A 167 -8.08 -13.10 -2.42
N LEU A 168 -7.89 -13.69 -1.25
CA LEU A 168 -6.58 -13.91 -0.65
C LEU A 168 -6.19 -15.37 -0.81
N GLU A 169 -5.02 -15.60 -1.39
CA GLU A 169 -4.39 -16.91 -1.47
C GLU A 169 -3.35 -17.05 -0.34
N SER A 170 -2.88 -18.26 -0.07
CA SER A 170 -1.88 -18.52 0.98
C SER A 170 -0.58 -17.77 0.79
N GLU A 171 -0.25 -17.41 -0.44
CA GLU A 171 0.91 -16.62 -0.82
C GLU A 171 0.51 -15.67 -1.96
N GLY A 172 1.11 -14.46 -1.98
CA GLY A 172 0.94 -13.54 -3.10
C GLY A 172 0.28 -12.22 -2.74
N ILE A 173 -0.18 -11.54 -3.78
CA ILE A 173 -0.83 -10.24 -3.70
C ILE A 173 -2.35 -10.45 -3.70
N PRO A 174 -3.10 -9.72 -2.84
CA PRO A 174 -4.56 -9.75 -2.85
C PRO A 174 -5.13 -9.49 -4.24
N LYS A 175 -6.03 -10.34 -4.71
CA LYS A 175 -6.68 -10.20 -6.02
C LYS A 175 -8.02 -9.50 -5.86
N PRO A 176 -8.22 -8.29 -6.37
CA PRO A 176 -9.51 -7.62 -6.31
C PRO A 176 -10.56 -8.38 -7.14
N LEU A 177 -11.73 -8.63 -6.55
CA LEU A 177 -12.85 -9.30 -7.20
C LEU A 177 -13.85 -8.33 -7.84
N ASN A 178 -13.84 -7.07 -7.42
CA ASN A 178 -14.73 -6.03 -7.96
C ASN A 178 -14.05 -4.66 -7.97
N ALA A 179 -14.72 -3.68 -8.57
CA ALA A 179 -14.31 -2.26 -8.46
C ALA A 179 -14.62 -1.73 -7.05
N ILE A 180 -13.95 -0.63 -6.66
CA ILE A 180 -14.29 0.09 -5.42
C ILE A 180 -15.68 0.70 -5.60
N THR A 181 -16.53 0.49 -4.59
CA THR A 181 -17.88 1.05 -4.52
C THR A 181 -18.00 2.01 -3.35
N ILE A 182 -18.92 2.97 -3.48
CA ILE A 182 -19.40 3.80 -2.37
C ILE A 182 -20.83 3.37 -2.09
N ILE A 183 -21.11 2.95 -0.85
CA ILE A 183 -22.39 2.40 -0.47
C ILE A 183 -22.74 2.89 0.96
N ASP A 184 -24.04 3.08 1.23
CA ASP A 184 -24.53 3.35 2.58
C ASP A 184 -24.07 2.27 3.58
N ASP A 185 -23.64 2.68 4.77
CA ASP A 185 -22.99 1.78 5.73
C ASP A 185 -23.94 0.69 6.27
N GLN A 186 -25.25 1.00 6.38
CA GLN A 186 -26.26 0.03 6.82
C GLN A 186 -26.57 -0.96 5.69
N LEU A 187 -26.74 -0.45 4.47
CA LEU A 187 -26.97 -1.29 3.29
C LEU A 187 -25.80 -2.24 3.05
N TRP A 188 -24.58 -1.72 3.13
CA TRP A 188 -23.36 -2.54 3.00
C TRP A 188 -23.35 -3.70 4.02
N ALA A 189 -23.63 -3.43 5.29
CA ALA A 189 -23.62 -4.44 6.35
C ALA A 189 -24.66 -5.56 6.11
N THR A 190 -25.81 -5.24 5.50
CA THR A 190 -26.85 -6.25 5.15
C THR A 190 -26.52 -7.10 3.93
N GLN A 191 -25.62 -6.62 3.07
CA GLN A 191 -25.25 -7.31 1.82
C GLN A 191 -23.98 -8.19 1.96
N LEU A 192 -23.37 -8.23 3.15
CA LEU A 192 -22.20 -9.06 3.38
C LEU A 192 -22.58 -10.55 3.31
N PRO A 193 -21.86 -11.36 2.52
CA PRO A 193 -22.01 -12.80 2.53
C PRO A 193 -21.59 -13.43 3.88
N ASP A 194 -22.14 -14.59 4.19
CA ASP A 194 -21.90 -15.26 5.49
C ASP A 194 -20.45 -15.70 5.69
N GLU A 195 -19.71 -15.99 4.63
CA GLU A 195 -18.35 -16.53 4.70
C GLU A 195 -17.26 -15.49 4.45
N VAL A 196 -17.64 -14.23 4.22
CA VAL A 196 -16.67 -13.17 3.99
C VAL A 196 -16.11 -12.64 5.30
N LYS A 197 -14.80 -12.52 5.39
CA LYS A 197 -14.14 -11.83 6.48
C LYS A 197 -14.02 -10.35 6.17
N VAL A 198 -14.10 -9.50 7.19
CA VAL A 198 -14.11 -8.03 7.00
C VAL A 198 -12.90 -7.39 7.68
N THR A 199 -12.30 -6.40 7.04
CA THR A 199 -11.23 -5.56 7.60
C THR A 199 -11.39 -4.12 7.17
N GLY A 200 -10.74 -3.22 7.88
CA GLY A 200 -10.67 -1.81 7.52
C GLY A 200 -10.95 -0.87 8.68
N PRO A 201 -10.46 0.40 8.61
CA PRO A 201 -10.46 1.32 9.73
C PRO A 201 -11.85 1.77 10.16
N VAL A 202 -12.86 1.72 9.28
CA VAL A 202 -14.24 2.07 9.62
C VAL A 202 -14.87 1.11 10.64
N LEU A 203 -14.33 -0.09 10.81
CA LEU A 203 -14.78 -1.07 11.80
C LEU A 203 -14.70 -0.54 13.23
N ARG A 204 -13.84 0.44 13.52
CA ARG A 204 -13.86 1.14 14.82
C ARG A 204 -15.20 1.79 15.14
N LYS A 205 -16.00 2.14 14.12
CA LYS A 205 -17.33 2.73 14.25
C LYS A 205 -18.46 1.72 14.04
N LEU A 206 -18.24 0.72 13.19
CA LEU A 206 -19.30 -0.14 12.68
C LEU A 206 -19.31 -1.55 13.28
N LYS A 207 -18.21 -2.00 13.89
CA LYS A 207 -18.07 -3.36 14.43
C LYS A 207 -19.26 -3.82 15.26
N ASP A 208 -19.75 -2.98 16.18
CA ASP A 208 -20.84 -3.32 17.07
C ASP A 208 -22.22 -3.37 16.38
N ARG A 209 -22.29 -2.96 15.11
CA ARG A 209 -23.50 -3.01 14.28
C ARG A 209 -23.50 -4.20 13.33
N LEU A 210 -22.38 -4.89 13.18
CA LEU A 210 -22.29 -6.07 12.32
C LEU A 210 -23.04 -7.24 12.99
N ASP A 211 -23.65 -8.07 12.15
CA ASP A 211 -24.19 -9.34 12.56
C ASP A 211 -23.08 -10.19 13.19
N ALA A 212 -23.38 -10.89 14.30
CA ALA A 212 -22.41 -11.72 15.03
C ALA A 212 -21.79 -12.85 14.19
N ARG A 213 -22.40 -13.21 13.07
CA ARG A 213 -21.85 -14.17 12.08
C ARG A 213 -20.67 -13.62 11.27
N ILE A 214 -20.53 -12.30 11.17
CA ILE A 214 -19.48 -11.65 10.36
C ILE A 214 -18.18 -11.63 11.14
N GLU A 215 -17.20 -12.35 10.66
CA GLU A 215 -15.85 -12.36 11.20
C GLU A 215 -15.08 -11.10 10.75
N THR A 216 -14.31 -10.54 11.67
CA THR A 216 -13.42 -9.41 11.36
C THR A 216 -11.96 -9.80 11.58
N GLU A 217 -11.06 -9.21 10.80
CA GLU A 217 -9.64 -9.25 11.09
C GLU A 217 -9.34 -8.59 12.46
N PRO A 218 -8.20 -8.94 13.10
CA PRO A 218 -7.74 -8.22 14.30
C PRO A 218 -7.58 -6.72 14.04
N GLU A 219 -7.84 -5.88 15.02
CA GLU A 219 -7.79 -4.41 14.89
C GLU A 219 -6.42 -3.90 14.40
N SER A 220 -5.34 -4.63 14.71
CA SER A 220 -3.99 -4.34 14.20
C SER A 220 -3.88 -4.32 12.67
N ASN A 221 -4.82 -4.98 11.99
CA ASN A 221 -4.85 -5.12 10.53
C ASN A 221 -5.88 -4.19 9.85
N TRP A 222 -6.57 -3.33 10.59
CA TRP A 222 -7.63 -2.49 10.03
C TRP A 222 -7.09 -1.23 9.34
N ALA A 223 -6.07 -0.59 9.90
CA ALA A 223 -5.51 0.62 9.31
C ALA A 223 -4.45 0.29 8.24
N PRO A 224 -4.37 1.06 7.14
CA PRO A 224 -3.30 0.90 6.17
C PRO A 224 -1.94 1.18 6.82
N ARG A 225 -0.90 0.47 6.39
CA ARG A 225 0.46 0.59 6.92
C ARG A 225 1.47 0.72 5.78
N ALA A 226 2.49 1.54 6.00
CA ALA A 226 3.53 1.78 5.01
C ALA A 226 4.34 0.52 4.62
N ASP A 227 4.46 -0.48 5.51
CA ASP A 227 5.12 -1.74 5.17
C ASP A 227 4.37 -2.54 4.10
N SER A 228 3.02 -2.56 4.15
CA SER A 228 2.20 -3.16 3.10
C SER A 228 2.30 -2.38 1.78
N VAL A 229 2.36 -1.05 1.86
CA VAL A 229 2.60 -0.18 0.69
C VAL A 229 3.94 -0.50 0.05
N ALA A 230 5.01 -0.69 0.85
CA ALA A 230 6.33 -1.06 0.35
C ALA A 230 6.33 -2.42 -0.35
N ARG A 231 5.68 -3.44 0.26
CA ARG A 231 5.58 -4.79 -0.32
C ARG A 231 4.85 -4.78 -1.66
N LEU A 232 3.75 -4.05 -1.78
CA LEU A 232 3.04 -3.90 -3.05
C LEU A 232 3.90 -3.17 -4.09
N ALA A 233 4.59 -2.11 -3.67
CA ALA A 233 5.44 -1.33 -4.55
C ALA A 233 6.65 -2.12 -5.07
N ALA A 234 7.15 -3.11 -4.32
CA ALA A 234 8.25 -3.96 -4.77
C ALA A 234 7.93 -4.72 -6.06
N VAL A 235 6.66 -5.10 -6.25
CA VAL A 235 6.18 -5.87 -7.42
C VAL A 235 5.37 -5.04 -8.41
N SER A 236 5.16 -3.75 -8.14
CA SER A 236 4.40 -2.84 -9.01
C SER A 236 5.32 -2.09 -9.96
N ASN A 237 4.81 -1.76 -11.14
CA ASN A 237 5.54 -0.90 -12.07
C ASN A 237 5.52 0.56 -11.59
N PRO A 238 6.66 1.28 -11.71
CA PRO A 238 6.69 2.71 -11.46
C PRO A 238 5.86 3.45 -12.52
N ILE A 239 5.40 4.66 -12.16
CA ILE A 239 4.76 5.57 -13.11
C ILE A 239 5.82 6.24 -14.00
N ASP A 240 5.44 6.59 -15.23
CA ASP A 240 6.36 7.18 -16.21
C ASP A 240 6.99 8.50 -15.74
N SER A 241 6.30 9.26 -14.93
CA SER A 241 6.77 10.53 -14.37
C SER A 241 6.19 10.77 -12.98
N PRO A 242 6.99 11.24 -12.01
CA PRO A 242 6.45 11.64 -10.70
C PRO A 242 5.28 12.63 -10.78
N PHE A 243 5.22 13.45 -11.83
CA PHE A 243 4.14 14.42 -12.03
C PHE A 243 2.81 13.77 -12.42
N SER A 244 2.84 12.57 -13.00
CA SER A 244 1.63 11.80 -13.35
C SER A 244 0.94 11.18 -12.15
N LEU A 245 1.61 11.12 -10.99
CA LEU A 245 0.99 10.62 -9.76
C LEU A 245 -0.15 11.53 -9.33
N MET A 246 -1.34 11.01 -9.25
CA MET A 246 -2.53 11.75 -8.83
C MET A 246 -3.28 11.00 -7.73
N PRO A 247 -3.93 11.72 -6.81
CA PRO A 247 -4.83 11.08 -5.87
C PRO A 247 -6.05 10.50 -6.61
N GLU A 248 -6.46 9.31 -6.20
CA GLU A 248 -7.68 8.66 -6.67
C GLU A 248 -8.87 9.18 -5.85
N TYR A 249 -9.57 10.18 -6.38
CA TYR A 249 -10.76 10.73 -5.74
C TYR A 249 -12.00 9.96 -6.18
N PHE A 250 -12.46 9.04 -5.35
CA PHE A 250 -13.71 8.31 -5.58
C PHE A 250 -14.95 9.14 -5.27
N ARG A 251 -14.77 10.28 -4.59
CA ARG A 251 -15.82 11.26 -4.31
C ARG A 251 -15.33 12.66 -4.67
N LYS A 252 -16.25 13.48 -5.20
CA LYS A 252 -15.98 14.91 -5.43
C LYS A 252 -15.76 15.63 -4.09
N SER A 253 -14.93 16.65 -4.10
CA SER A 253 -14.76 17.49 -2.93
C SER A 253 -16.06 18.23 -2.58
N ALA A 254 -16.25 18.58 -1.31
CA ALA A 254 -17.43 19.36 -0.89
C ALA A 254 -17.57 20.71 -1.63
N ALA A 255 -16.46 21.29 -2.12
CA ALA A 255 -16.47 22.49 -2.93
C ALA A 255 -16.99 22.22 -4.35
N GLU A 256 -16.59 21.14 -5.00
CA GLU A 256 -17.06 20.74 -6.32
C GLU A 256 -18.54 20.36 -6.30
N GLU A 257 -18.99 19.69 -5.23
CA GLU A 257 -20.42 19.38 -5.07
C GLU A 257 -21.27 20.63 -4.90
N LYS A 258 -20.84 21.59 -4.06
CA LYS A 258 -21.54 22.87 -3.89
C LYS A 258 -21.62 23.66 -5.21
N HIS A 259 -20.54 23.64 -5.99
CA HIS A 259 -20.53 24.33 -7.28
C HIS A 259 -21.50 23.70 -8.28
N GLN A 260 -21.62 22.36 -8.28
CA GLN A 260 -22.59 21.67 -9.13
C GLN A 260 -24.05 21.89 -8.72
N HIS A 261 -24.34 21.97 -7.41
CA HIS A 261 -25.67 22.35 -6.93
C HIS A 261 -26.03 23.77 -7.34
N ALA A 262 -25.12 24.73 -7.18
CA ALA A 262 -25.34 26.11 -7.59
C ALA A 262 -25.55 26.28 -9.11
N GLN A 263 -24.97 25.39 -9.94
CA GLN A 263 -25.20 25.39 -11.41
C GLN A 263 -26.48 24.69 -11.83
N LYS A 264 -27.07 23.84 -11.00
CA LYS A 264 -28.37 23.21 -11.30
C LYS A 264 -29.56 24.08 -10.92
N ASP A 265 -29.36 25.01 -10.00
CA ASP A 265 -30.37 25.91 -9.46
C ASP A 265 -30.36 27.29 -10.19
N ALA A 266 -29.49 27.47 -11.19
CA ALA A 266 -29.38 28.65 -12.06
C ALA A 266 -29.88 28.36 -13.47
#